data_ad34d1cfb8dfaa527928b9cd339752f2
#
_entry.id   ad34d1cfb8dfaa527928b9cd339752f2
#
_cell.length_a   1.000
_cell.length_b   1.000
_cell.length_c   1.000
_cell.angle_alpha   90.00
_cell.angle_beta   90.00
_cell.angle_gamma   90.00
#
_symmetry.space_group_name_H-M   'P 1'
#
loop_
_entity.id
_entity.type
_entity.pdbx_description
1 polymer ?
#
loop_
_entity_poly.entity_id
_entity_poly.type
_entity_poly.pdbx_seq_one_letter_code
_entity_poly.pdbx_strand_id
1 'polypeptide(L)'
;MLFRSIGPDGQRHYLPFPQAQIEALLPLVKDIVQRHQIRPERILGHGEVTPAHKEDPGPTFPWQLLAERGITLPWPDAARVAEQRALFDVQLPDTAWFQAALAQWGYVIERTGSWDEQSRRVMMNFQMRYRPGNYRGQPDAESAALLFVLNNSLKPAP
;
A
#
# COMPACT_ATOMS: atom_id res chain seq x y z
N MET A 1 10.77 -11.33 -9.70
CA MET A 1 10.16 -12.69 -9.62
C MET A 1 9.24 -12.71 -8.41
N LEU A 2 7.95 -12.87 -8.61
CA LEU A 2 6.99 -12.98 -7.50
C LEU A 2 7.10 -14.39 -6.91
N PHE A 3 7.40 -14.49 -5.63
CA PHE A 3 7.31 -15.76 -4.92
C PHE A 3 5.83 -16.07 -4.65
N ARG A 4 5.16 -16.63 -5.67
CA ARG A 4 3.79 -17.13 -5.55
C ARG A 4 3.79 -18.64 -5.72
N SER A 5 3.05 -19.33 -4.88
CA SER A 5 2.64 -20.71 -5.11
C SER A 5 1.12 -20.77 -5.18
N ILE A 6 0.58 -21.72 -5.93
CA ILE A 6 -0.84 -22.06 -5.85
C ILE A 6 -0.91 -23.17 -4.80
N GLY A 7 -1.64 -22.91 -3.71
CA GLY A 7 -1.87 -23.89 -2.67
C GLY A 7 -2.82 -25.02 -3.12
N PRO A 8 -2.98 -26.07 -2.31
CA PRO A 8 -3.92 -27.16 -2.58
C PRO A 8 -5.39 -26.68 -2.67
N ASP A 9 -5.68 -25.52 -2.11
CA ASP A 9 -6.97 -24.82 -2.14
C ASP A 9 -7.20 -24.02 -3.45
N GLY A 10 -6.27 -24.08 -4.40
CA GLY A 10 -6.30 -23.32 -5.64
C GLY A 10 -6.03 -21.80 -5.45
N GLN A 11 -5.71 -21.35 -4.24
CA GLN A 11 -5.46 -19.95 -3.95
C GLN A 11 -3.98 -19.58 -4.15
N ARG A 12 -3.75 -18.30 -4.44
CA ARG A 12 -2.39 -17.76 -4.56
C ARG A 12 -1.83 -17.46 -3.18
N HIS A 13 -0.73 -18.11 -2.83
CA HIS A 13 0.03 -17.84 -1.62
C HIS A 13 1.29 -17.06 -1.95
N TYR A 14 1.54 -15.99 -1.22
CA TYR A 14 2.76 -15.21 -1.33
C TYR A 14 3.78 -15.73 -0.32
N LEU A 15 4.90 -16.23 -0.85
CA LEU A 15 6.01 -16.66 0.00
C LEU A 15 6.82 -15.44 0.48
N PRO A 16 7.41 -15.48 1.68
CA PRO A 16 8.34 -14.46 2.14
C PRO A 16 9.53 -14.34 1.20
N PHE A 17 10.03 -13.13 1.02
CA PHE A 17 11.30 -12.93 0.32
C PHE A 17 12.45 -13.48 1.16
N PRO A 18 13.41 -14.23 0.58
CA PRO A 18 14.58 -14.70 1.30
C PRO A 18 15.37 -13.53 1.91
N GLN A 19 15.88 -13.71 3.13
CA GLN A 19 16.63 -12.68 3.86
C GLN A 19 17.80 -12.15 3.04
N ALA A 20 18.58 -13.04 2.41
CA ALA A 20 19.71 -12.66 1.56
C ALA A 20 19.31 -11.77 0.37
N GLN A 21 18.08 -11.97 -0.16
CA GLN A 21 17.56 -11.12 -1.24
C GLN A 21 17.24 -9.70 -0.73
N ILE A 22 16.66 -9.59 0.47
CA ILE A 22 16.37 -8.29 1.08
C ILE A 22 17.67 -7.56 1.43
N GLU A 23 18.66 -8.26 1.97
CA GLU A 23 19.98 -7.70 2.30
C GLU A 23 20.72 -7.18 1.05
N ALA A 24 20.57 -7.83 -0.09
CA ALA A 24 21.13 -7.35 -1.36
C ALA A 24 20.30 -6.20 -1.96
N LEU A 25 18.96 -6.22 -1.78
CA LEU A 25 18.06 -5.20 -2.31
C LEU A 25 18.27 -3.83 -1.66
N LEU A 26 18.44 -3.78 -0.34
CA LEU A 26 18.51 -2.51 0.40
C LEU A 26 19.65 -1.60 -0.06
N PRO A 27 20.92 -2.05 -0.14
CA PRO A 27 22.00 -1.21 -0.62
C PRO A 27 21.84 -0.84 -2.10
N LEU A 28 21.31 -1.75 -2.93
CA LEU A 28 21.08 -1.49 -4.35
C LEU A 28 20.04 -0.39 -4.56
N VAL A 29 18.90 -0.47 -3.88
CA VAL A 29 17.84 0.54 -4.01
C VAL A 29 18.33 1.87 -3.45
N LYS A 30 19.04 1.87 -2.32
CA LYS A 30 19.60 3.09 -1.73
C LYS A 30 20.58 3.78 -2.69
N ASP A 31 21.48 3.03 -3.33
CA ASP A 31 22.40 3.56 -4.33
C ASP A 31 21.68 4.17 -5.53
N ILE A 32 20.66 3.47 -6.07
CA ILE A 32 19.85 3.97 -7.19
C ILE A 32 19.12 5.27 -6.80
N VAL A 33 18.46 5.27 -5.64
CA VAL A 33 17.72 6.44 -5.14
C VAL A 33 18.63 7.65 -4.97
N GLN A 34 19.82 7.48 -4.39
CA GLN A 34 20.78 8.54 -4.21
C GLN A 34 21.36 9.04 -5.53
N ARG A 35 21.77 8.14 -6.41
CA ARG A 35 22.37 8.45 -7.70
C ARG A 35 21.44 9.22 -8.63
N HIS A 36 20.16 8.86 -8.61
CA HIS A 36 19.13 9.47 -9.47
C HIS A 36 18.26 10.50 -8.75
N GLN A 37 18.56 10.80 -7.48
CA GLN A 37 17.79 11.77 -6.65
C GLN A 37 16.28 11.48 -6.65
N ILE A 38 15.93 10.19 -6.54
CA ILE A 38 14.53 9.76 -6.56
C ILE A 38 13.88 10.16 -5.23
N ARG A 39 12.80 10.91 -5.30
CA ARG A 39 12.05 11.30 -4.10
C ARG A 39 11.33 10.08 -3.49
N PRO A 40 11.23 9.97 -2.15
CA PRO A 40 10.65 8.81 -1.46
C PRO A 40 9.24 8.44 -1.91
N GLU A 41 8.41 9.45 -2.23
CA GLU A 41 7.03 9.24 -2.70
C GLU A 41 6.94 8.66 -4.12
N ARG A 42 8.06 8.61 -4.85
CA ARG A 42 8.14 8.00 -6.19
C ARG A 42 8.64 6.56 -6.19
N ILE A 43 8.85 5.97 -5.01
CA ILE A 43 9.24 4.58 -4.88
C ILE A 43 7.97 3.74 -4.69
N LEU A 44 7.54 3.15 -5.79
CA LEU A 44 6.25 2.45 -5.91
C LEU A 44 6.46 1.00 -6.32
N GLY A 45 5.52 0.15 -5.95
CA GLY A 45 5.37 -1.19 -6.51
C GLY A 45 4.70 -1.14 -7.87
N HIS A 46 4.94 -2.15 -8.71
CA HIS A 46 4.31 -2.25 -10.02
C HIS A 46 2.78 -2.31 -9.92
N GLY A 47 2.25 -3.00 -8.88
CA GLY A 47 0.82 -3.04 -8.60
C GLY A 47 0.22 -1.68 -8.21
N GLU A 48 1.03 -0.74 -7.69
CA GLU A 48 0.56 0.62 -7.39
C GLU A 48 0.48 1.49 -8.64
N VAL A 49 1.35 1.23 -9.63
CA VAL A 49 1.37 1.98 -10.91
C VAL A 49 0.26 1.49 -11.86
N THR A 50 0.04 0.18 -11.92
CA THR A 50 -0.97 -0.43 -12.81
C THR A 50 -1.84 -1.44 -12.07
N PRO A 51 -2.67 -1.00 -11.10
CA PRO A 51 -3.43 -1.90 -10.23
C PRO A 51 -4.43 -2.80 -10.99
N ALA A 52 -4.88 -2.40 -12.18
CA ALA A 52 -5.75 -3.21 -13.01
C ALA A 52 -5.13 -4.55 -13.46
N HIS A 53 -3.80 -4.61 -13.58
CA HIS A 53 -3.11 -5.75 -14.21
C HIS A 53 -2.02 -6.37 -13.34
N LYS A 54 -1.54 -5.68 -12.32
CA LYS A 54 -0.38 -6.07 -11.52
C LYS A 54 -0.69 -6.07 -10.02
N GLU A 55 0.04 -6.93 -9.33
CA GLU A 55 -0.05 -7.09 -7.87
C GLU A 55 1.34 -7.12 -7.21
N ASP A 56 2.40 -7.11 -8.04
CA ASP A 56 3.77 -7.15 -7.52
C ASP A 56 4.20 -5.79 -6.94
N PRO A 57 5.05 -5.82 -5.90
CA PRO A 57 5.76 -6.97 -5.33
C PRO A 57 4.93 -7.88 -4.39
N GLY A 58 3.66 -7.56 -4.12
CA GLY A 58 2.77 -8.34 -3.27
C GLY A 58 2.89 -8.02 -1.76
N PRO A 59 2.08 -8.70 -0.93
CA PRO A 59 1.94 -8.33 0.49
C PRO A 59 3.13 -8.73 1.37
N THR A 60 4.00 -9.62 0.90
CA THR A 60 5.18 -10.07 1.66
C THR A 60 6.42 -9.20 1.43
N PHE A 61 6.33 -8.20 0.56
CA PHE A 61 7.44 -7.28 0.32
C PHE A 61 7.62 -6.34 1.53
N PRO A 62 8.85 -6.13 2.02
CA PRO A 62 9.10 -5.46 3.29
C PRO A 62 9.04 -3.92 3.19
N TRP A 63 7.88 -3.37 2.81
CA TRP A 63 7.69 -1.93 2.66
C TRP A 63 8.01 -1.13 3.92
N GLN A 64 7.60 -1.64 5.09
CA GLN A 64 7.88 -0.99 6.37
C GLN A 64 9.39 -0.88 6.62
N LEU A 65 10.15 -1.94 6.34
CA LEU A 65 11.61 -1.91 6.46
C LEU A 65 12.25 -0.85 5.55
N LEU A 66 11.74 -0.67 4.33
CA LEU A 66 12.23 0.38 3.42
C LEU A 66 11.94 1.78 4.00
N ALA A 67 10.77 1.98 4.62
CA ALA A 67 10.43 3.22 5.30
C ALA A 67 11.34 3.49 6.52
N GLU A 68 11.57 2.48 7.36
CA GLU A 68 12.50 2.55 8.51
C GLU A 68 13.94 2.87 8.10
N ARG A 69 14.33 2.51 6.89
CA ARG A 69 15.65 2.83 6.30
C ARG A 69 15.68 4.17 5.54
N GLY A 70 14.58 4.93 5.57
CA GLY A 70 14.45 6.23 4.90
C GLY A 70 14.49 6.15 3.37
N ILE A 71 14.17 4.99 2.80
CA ILE A 71 14.12 4.78 1.35
C ILE A 71 12.79 5.24 0.76
N THR A 72 11.68 4.91 1.43
CA THR A 72 10.32 5.34 1.06
C THR A 72 9.80 6.40 2.03
N LEU A 73 8.59 6.90 1.79
CA LEU A 73 7.90 7.74 2.77
C LEU A 73 7.84 7.05 4.14
N PRO A 74 7.84 7.83 5.25
CA PRO A 74 7.70 7.29 6.60
C PRO A 74 6.46 6.40 6.73
N TRP A 75 6.57 5.35 7.54
CA TRP A 75 5.44 4.49 7.83
C TRP A 75 4.38 5.24 8.65
N PRO A 76 3.08 5.01 8.42
CA PRO A 76 2.04 5.70 9.18
C PRO A 76 2.14 5.41 10.67
N ASP A 77 1.94 6.46 11.47
CA ASP A 77 1.98 6.36 12.94
C ASP A 77 0.86 5.45 13.45
N ALA A 78 1.25 4.38 14.16
CA ALA A 78 0.33 3.34 14.61
C ALA A 78 -0.71 3.85 15.62
N ALA A 79 -0.33 4.80 16.50
CA ALA A 79 -1.24 5.35 17.50
C ALA A 79 -2.32 6.20 16.81
N ARG A 80 -1.93 7.05 15.85
CA ARG A 80 -2.87 7.83 15.04
C ARG A 80 -3.79 6.95 14.20
N VAL A 81 -3.25 5.87 13.62
CA VAL A 81 -4.07 4.90 12.86
C VAL A 81 -5.09 4.24 13.78
N ALA A 82 -4.69 3.81 14.98
CA ALA A 82 -5.60 3.20 15.95
C ALA A 82 -6.71 4.16 16.41
N GLU A 83 -6.37 5.43 16.69
CA GLU A 83 -7.33 6.47 17.03
C GLU A 83 -8.35 6.69 15.91
N GLN A 84 -7.89 6.88 14.68
CA GLN A 84 -8.79 7.10 13.55
C GLN A 84 -9.62 5.87 13.21
N ARG A 85 -9.05 4.67 13.36
CA ARG A 85 -9.80 3.43 13.19
C ARG A 85 -11.00 3.35 14.14
N ALA A 86 -10.81 3.70 15.43
CA ALA A 86 -11.90 3.69 16.40
C ALA A 86 -13.08 4.59 15.98
N LEU A 87 -12.79 5.73 15.34
CA LEU A 87 -13.82 6.61 14.79
C LEU A 87 -14.53 5.99 13.59
N PHE A 88 -13.78 5.39 12.68
CA PHE A 88 -14.33 4.74 11.47
C PHE A 88 -15.03 3.39 11.76
N ASP A 89 -14.72 2.73 12.88
CA ASP A 89 -15.47 1.57 13.35
C ASP A 89 -16.89 1.96 13.78
N VAL A 90 -17.11 3.21 14.25
CA VAL A 90 -18.45 3.74 14.56
C VAL A 90 -19.19 4.15 13.30
N GLN A 91 -18.51 4.81 12.38
CA GLN A 91 -19.11 5.28 11.12
C GLN A 91 -18.12 5.13 9.96
N LEU A 92 -18.28 4.03 9.22
CA LEU A 92 -17.48 3.79 8.05
C LEU A 92 -17.82 4.78 6.92
N PRO A 93 -16.84 5.43 6.28
CA PRO A 93 -17.08 6.27 5.13
C PRO A 93 -17.71 5.51 3.95
N ASP A 94 -18.36 6.24 3.06
CA ASP A 94 -18.95 5.68 1.85
C ASP A 94 -17.91 5.39 0.75
N THR A 95 -18.36 4.76 -0.33
CA THR A 95 -17.53 4.43 -1.50
C THR A 95 -16.85 5.66 -2.11
N ALA A 96 -17.59 6.77 -2.20
CA ALA A 96 -17.07 7.98 -2.82
C ALA A 96 -15.89 8.56 -2.03
N TRP A 97 -15.97 8.51 -0.70
CA TRP A 97 -14.86 8.91 0.18
C TRP A 97 -13.61 8.04 -0.06
N PHE A 98 -13.77 6.71 -0.11
CA PHE A 98 -12.63 5.81 -0.34
C PHE A 98 -11.96 6.05 -1.70
N GLN A 99 -12.76 6.22 -2.75
CA GLN A 99 -12.25 6.52 -4.09
C GLN A 99 -11.51 7.88 -4.10
N ALA A 100 -12.06 8.89 -3.44
CA ALA A 100 -11.40 10.20 -3.30
C ALA A 100 -10.10 10.11 -2.50
N ALA A 101 -10.08 9.37 -1.39
CA ALA A 101 -8.90 9.22 -0.55
C ALA A 101 -7.77 8.43 -1.25
N LEU A 102 -8.10 7.40 -2.02
CA LEU A 102 -7.14 6.65 -2.85
C LEU A 102 -6.58 7.52 -3.98
N ALA A 103 -7.43 8.31 -4.64
CA ALA A 103 -6.99 9.26 -5.67
C ALA A 103 -6.07 10.35 -5.07
N GLN A 104 -6.41 10.86 -3.89
CA GLN A 104 -5.61 11.83 -3.16
C GLN A 104 -4.24 11.27 -2.77
N TRP A 105 -4.17 9.99 -2.40
CA TRP A 105 -2.92 9.31 -2.12
C TRP A 105 -2.04 9.14 -3.36
N GLY A 106 -2.61 9.12 -4.55
CA GLY A 106 -1.89 9.09 -5.82
C GLY A 106 -2.27 7.94 -6.75
N TYR A 107 -3.25 7.12 -6.39
CA TYR A 107 -3.73 6.09 -7.30
C TYR A 107 -4.56 6.67 -8.45
N VAL A 108 -4.39 6.10 -9.63
CA VAL A 108 -5.31 6.34 -10.75
C VAL A 108 -6.57 5.52 -10.53
N ILE A 109 -7.67 6.17 -10.20
CA ILE A 109 -8.96 5.54 -9.90
C ILE A 109 -10.11 6.45 -10.37
N GLU A 110 -11.12 5.87 -11.00
CA GLU A 110 -12.36 6.56 -11.31
C GLU A 110 -13.23 6.73 -10.07
N ARG A 111 -13.83 7.90 -9.90
CA ARG A 111 -14.70 8.21 -8.75
C ARG A 111 -16.16 8.04 -9.13
N THR A 112 -16.55 6.78 -9.36
CA THR A 112 -17.89 6.41 -9.84
C THR A 112 -18.95 6.43 -8.74
N GLY A 113 -18.55 6.41 -7.45
CA GLY A 113 -19.44 6.21 -6.30
C GLY A 113 -19.90 4.76 -6.12
N SER A 114 -19.50 3.85 -7.00
CA SER A 114 -19.79 2.42 -6.92
C SER A 114 -18.50 1.63 -6.63
N TRP A 115 -18.57 0.61 -5.73
CA TRP A 115 -17.42 -0.23 -5.42
C TRP A 115 -17.22 -1.29 -6.50
N ASP A 116 -16.65 -0.89 -7.61
CA ASP A 116 -16.41 -1.71 -8.78
C ASP A 116 -15.09 -2.50 -8.71
N GLU A 117 -14.79 -3.27 -9.73
CA GLU A 117 -13.57 -4.08 -9.81
C GLU A 117 -12.30 -3.22 -9.81
N GLN A 118 -12.34 -2.02 -10.43
CA GLN A 118 -11.21 -1.09 -10.39
C GLN A 118 -10.95 -0.63 -8.96
N SER A 119 -11.98 -0.18 -8.25
CA SER A 119 -11.90 0.24 -6.84
C SER A 119 -11.36 -0.87 -5.95
N ARG A 120 -11.87 -2.09 -6.14
CA ARG A 120 -11.42 -3.27 -5.40
C ARG A 120 -9.93 -3.55 -5.63
N ARG A 121 -9.46 -3.51 -6.88
CA ARG A 121 -8.04 -3.79 -7.21
C ARG A 121 -7.10 -2.71 -6.71
N VAL A 122 -7.48 -1.44 -6.80
CA VAL A 122 -6.71 -0.33 -6.23
C VAL A 122 -6.58 -0.47 -4.72
N MET A 123 -7.71 -0.70 -4.03
CA MET A 123 -7.71 -0.91 -2.58
C MET A 123 -6.87 -2.13 -2.18
N MET A 124 -6.96 -3.23 -2.94
CA MET A 124 -6.16 -4.43 -2.69
C MET A 124 -4.65 -4.13 -2.74
N ASN A 125 -4.18 -3.38 -3.73
CA ASN A 125 -2.76 -2.99 -3.82
C ASN A 125 -2.34 -2.05 -2.69
N PHE A 126 -3.19 -1.10 -2.30
CA PHE A 126 -2.99 -0.26 -1.13
C PHE A 126 -2.86 -1.11 0.16
N GLN A 127 -3.77 -2.05 0.35
CA GLN A 127 -3.76 -2.97 1.50
C GLN A 127 -2.52 -3.88 1.51
N MET A 128 -2.10 -4.41 0.36
CA MET A 128 -0.87 -5.21 0.25
C MET A 128 0.36 -4.46 0.75
N ARG A 129 0.42 -3.14 0.56
CA ARG A 129 1.52 -2.32 1.05
C ARG A 129 1.40 -2.01 2.53
N TYR A 130 0.26 -1.51 2.98
CA TYR A 130 0.11 -0.92 4.33
C TYR A 130 -0.53 -1.85 5.35
N ARG A 131 -1.21 -2.91 4.89
CA ARG A 131 -1.92 -3.88 5.72
C ARG A 131 -1.87 -5.30 5.13
N PRO A 132 -0.68 -5.91 5.03
CA PRO A 132 -0.48 -7.18 4.32
C PRO A 132 -1.22 -8.38 4.95
N GLY A 133 -1.71 -8.28 6.17
CA GLY A 133 -2.50 -9.34 6.82
C GLY A 133 -3.94 -9.49 6.27
N ASN A 134 -4.47 -8.46 5.59
CA ASN A 134 -5.80 -8.52 4.97
C ASN A 134 -5.89 -7.56 3.78
N TYR A 135 -5.74 -8.08 2.58
CA TYR A 135 -5.74 -7.34 1.31
C TYR A 135 -6.86 -7.77 0.35
N ARG A 136 -8.07 -7.97 0.89
CA ARG A 136 -9.24 -8.41 0.09
C ARG A 136 -9.76 -7.36 -0.90
N GLY A 137 -9.26 -6.14 -0.82
CA GLY A 137 -9.74 -5.03 -1.64
C GLY A 137 -11.12 -4.52 -1.25
N GLN A 138 -11.56 -4.79 -0.01
CA GLN A 138 -12.82 -4.29 0.52
C GLN A 138 -12.57 -3.09 1.44
N PRO A 139 -13.46 -2.08 1.42
CA PRO A 139 -13.39 -0.96 2.35
C PRO A 139 -13.66 -1.43 3.79
N ASP A 140 -12.87 -0.93 4.72
CA ASP A 140 -13.03 -1.16 6.15
C ASP A 140 -12.41 -0.02 6.97
N ALA A 141 -12.68 0.00 8.27
CA ALA A 141 -12.27 1.06 9.17
C ALA A 141 -10.74 1.21 9.26
N GLU A 142 -9.99 0.12 9.19
CA GLU A 142 -8.52 0.16 9.23
C GLU A 142 -7.94 0.76 7.95
N SER A 143 -8.47 0.39 6.78
CA SER A 143 -8.07 0.99 5.50
C SER A 143 -8.43 2.48 5.43
N ALA A 144 -9.60 2.86 5.98
CA ALA A 144 -9.99 4.28 6.10
C ALA A 144 -9.02 5.05 6.99
N ALA A 145 -8.65 4.51 8.14
CA ALA A 145 -7.70 5.13 9.06
C ALA A 145 -6.32 5.30 8.45
N LEU A 146 -5.80 4.28 7.78
CA LEU A 146 -4.53 4.34 7.07
C LEU A 146 -4.54 5.44 6.00
N LEU A 147 -5.57 5.46 5.13
CA LEU A 147 -5.73 6.50 4.11
C LEU A 147 -5.83 7.91 4.72
N PHE A 148 -6.59 8.06 5.81
CA PHE A 148 -6.71 9.34 6.51
C PHE A 148 -5.38 9.82 7.06
N VAL A 149 -4.66 8.97 7.80
CA VAL A 149 -3.38 9.32 8.41
C VAL A 149 -2.33 9.63 7.34
N LEU A 150 -2.22 8.80 6.30
CA LEU A 150 -1.28 9.00 5.20
C LEU A 150 -1.55 10.30 4.44
N ASN A 151 -2.80 10.59 4.09
CA ASN A 151 -3.17 11.80 3.36
C ASN A 151 -2.96 13.09 4.17
N ASN A 152 -2.99 13.01 5.52
CA ASN A 152 -2.85 14.19 6.38
C ASN A 152 -1.46 14.34 7.02
N SER A 153 -0.62 13.31 7.00
CA SER A 153 0.68 13.34 7.69
C SER A 153 1.87 13.43 6.77
N LEU A 154 1.76 12.94 5.54
CA LEU A 154 2.91 12.73 4.65
C LEU A 154 2.89 13.63 3.41
N LYS A 155 1.92 14.50 3.28
CA LYS A 155 2.00 15.55 2.25
C LYS A 155 3.03 16.58 2.71
N PRO A 156 4.06 16.86 1.89
CA PRO A 156 4.82 18.08 2.09
C PRO A 156 3.83 19.25 2.07
N ALA A 157 4.01 20.21 2.99
CA ALA A 157 3.31 21.48 2.90
C ALA A 157 3.51 22.05 1.47
N PRO A 158 2.48 22.69 0.92
CA PRO A 158 2.54 23.23 -0.44
C PRO A 158 3.69 24.21 -0.61
#